data_5428fb017d47d5b9f69af2c236e979a0
#
_entry.id   5428fb017d47d5b9f69af2c236e979a0
#
_cell.length_a   1.000
_cell.length_b   1.000
_cell.length_c   1.000
_cell.angle_alpha   90.00
_cell.angle_beta   90.00
_cell.angle_gamma   90.00
#
_symmetry.space_group_name_H-M   'P 1'
#
loop_
_entity.id
_entity.type
_entity.pdbx_description
1 polymer ?
#
loop_
_entity_poly.entity_id
_entity_poly.type
_entity_poly.pdbx_seq_one_letter_code
_entity_poly.pdbx_strand_id
1 'polypeptide(L)'
;MALRGINMALAWTGVEKIFIELFEEIGLTKDEIQSFLSGPAFLAWNRFGNIQGSWGGPLSFAWVDDQFEMQKKIIQRMLELGMIPILPAFPGFVPRAITRVYPDVKVTNGSTWERFPTAYTNDTFLDPFDPRFAQLQQGFIAKQKAYYGDVTSFYTLDQFNENNPASGDNDYLRSVSMNTWKSLKAADPDSIWVMQGWLFSSNSAFWTNSRIESFLSGVPVDSDMLILDLFSESSPQWQRTDSYYGKPWVWCQLHNYGGNMGLYGQILNVTINPIQALRNSSSLVGFGLSMEGQEGNEIMYDLLLDQAWSDIPIDTEEYFRNWVTSRYADSDHSTIPQAVYTAWDMVRSTVYNNTDLAVTAVTKSILELVPSTTGLVNRTGHHPTRLTYDPAVLVRAWGLLYGAGLDRPSLFTNPAYQYDLVDWTRQVLSNGFIPLYQQLMSTYSNTSTLQNGRCRASRIRRQGAQLVSLLDTLDDVLAANENFRLSTWIAAARATANGTADADFMEYQARNQITLWGPSGEISDYASKTWAGLVVSYYKPRWEMFVEYLVATPPEKYNQSTFAASLLPWEEAWANQTSVGSSGEKQTSIKDVLPVVIEQWSQLLRV
;
A
#
# COMPACT_ATOMS: atom_id res chain seq x y z
N MET A 1 -1.84 2.75 -17.45
CA MET A 1 -3.24 3.19 -17.24
C MET A 1 -4.03 3.23 -18.55
N ALA A 2 -3.76 4.16 -19.49
CA ALA A 2 -4.55 4.31 -20.72
C ALA A 2 -4.73 3.02 -21.54
N LEU A 3 -3.68 2.20 -21.70
CA LEU A 3 -3.73 0.90 -22.39
C LEU A 3 -4.68 -0.12 -21.73
N ARG A 4 -5.05 0.08 -20.47
CA ARG A 4 -5.98 -0.74 -19.71
C ARG A 4 -7.35 -0.08 -19.56
N GLY A 5 -7.66 0.97 -20.35
CA GLY A 5 -8.94 1.64 -20.38
C GLY A 5 -9.20 2.63 -19.22
N ILE A 6 -8.21 2.90 -18.37
CA ILE A 6 -8.36 3.91 -17.32
C ILE A 6 -8.46 5.29 -17.95
N ASN A 7 -9.59 5.96 -17.76
CA ASN A 7 -9.90 7.26 -18.35
C ASN A 7 -9.80 8.44 -17.38
N MET A 8 -9.74 8.18 -16.08
CA MET A 8 -9.55 9.19 -15.03
C MET A 8 -8.49 8.71 -14.03
N ALA A 9 -7.62 9.59 -13.59
CA ALA A 9 -6.62 9.24 -12.55
C ALA A 9 -6.29 10.45 -11.68
N LEU A 10 -5.96 10.18 -10.40
CA LEU A 10 -5.45 11.19 -9.48
C LEU A 10 -4.11 11.74 -9.99
N ALA A 11 -3.98 13.04 -10.05
CA ALA A 11 -2.82 13.75 -10.57
C ALA A 11 -2.29 14.75 -9.52
N TRP A 12 -1.59 14.22 -8.49
CA TRP A 12 -1.21 14.95 -7.28
C TRP A 12 0.29 15.19 -7.14
N THR A 13 1.11 14.73 -8.07
CA THR A 13 2.57 14.87 -8.01
C THR A 13 2.96 16.34 -7.87
N GLY A 14 3.80 16.67 -6.89
CA GLY A 14 4.33 18.01 -6.69
C GLY A 14 3.29 19.08 -6.29
N VAL A 15 2.11 18.69 -5.80
CA VAL A 15 1.08 19.63 -5.32
C VAL A 15 1.61 20.53 -4.19
N GLU A 16 2.64 20.11 -3.49
CA GLU A 16 3.33 20.85 -2.44
C GLU A 16 3.81 22.22 -2.93
N LYS A 17 4.13 22.36 -4.23
CA LYS A 17 4.46 23.66 -4.85
C LYS A 17 3.33 24.68 -4.71
N ILE A 18 2.09 24.24 -4.95
CA ILE A 18 0.91 25.10 -4.82
C ILE A 18 0.71 25.52 -3.36
N PHE A 19 0.88 24.59 -2.40
CA PHE A 19 0.80 24.88 -0.97
C PHE A 19 1.89 25.88 -0.54
N ILE A 20 3.14 25.68 -0.96
CA ILE A 20 4.27 26.56 -0.63
C ILE A 20 3.96 27.99 -1.09
N GLU A 21 3.61 28.18 -2.35
CA GLU A 21 3.32 29.50 -2.90
C GLU A 21 2.11 30.16 -2.22
N LEU A 22 1.05 29.38 -1.97
CA LEU A 22 -0.15 29.89 -1.29
C LEU A 22 0.15 30.35 0.14
N PHE A 23 0.95 29.58 0.86
CA PHE A 23 1.31 29.90 2.24
C PHE A 23 2.33 31.02 2.35
N GLU A 24 3.29 31.16 1.40
CA GLU A 24 4.18 32.31 1.31
C GLU A 24 3.40 33.61 1.04
N GLU A 25 2.41 33.59 0.14
CA GLU A 25 1.56 34.75 -0.17
C GLU A 25 0.79 35.29 1.03
N ILE A 26 0.36 34.42 1.95
CA ILE A 26 -0.31 34.86 3.18
C ILE A 26 0.64 35.24 4.31
N GLY A 27 1.98 35.17 4.09
CA GLY A 27 3.00 35.65 5.02
C GLY A 27 3.58 34.60 5.97
N LEU A 28 3.42 33.29 5.68
CA LEU A 28 4.18 32.26 6.37
C LEU A 28 5.62 32.20 5.86
N THR A 29 6.56 31.95 6.76
CA THR A 29 7.97 31.78 6.42
C THR A 29 8.23 30.38 5.84
N LYS A 30 9.36 30.24 5.12
CA LYS A 30 9.78 28.94 4.57
C LYS A 30 9.92 27.87 5.63
N ASP A 31 10.48 28.18 6.78
CA ASP A 31 10.65 27.24 7.89
C ASP A 31 9.30 26.78 8.46
N GLU A 32 8.33 27.71 8.57
CA GLU A 32 6.97 27.39 9.02
C GLU A 32 6.24 26.47 8.04
N ILE A 33 6.41 26.70 6.73
CA ILE A 33 5.84 25.86 5.66
C ILE A 33 6.54 24.49 5.66
N GLN A 34 7.85 24.47 5.77
CA GLN A 34 8.65 23.24 5.79
C GLN A 34 8.29 22.36 6.99
N SER A 35 7.95 22.97 8.16
CA SER A 35 7.50 22.24 9.33
C SER A 35 6.15 21.53 9.15
N PHE A 36 5.37 21.92 8.16
CA PHE A 36 4.08 21.31 7.81
C PHE A 36 4.26 20.13 6.83
N LEU A 37 5.20 20.20 5.89
CA LEU A 37 5.39 19.21 4.85
C LEU A 37 6.09 17.96 5.40
N SER A 38 5.53 16.79 5.12
CA SER A 38 6.15 15.51 5.45
C SER A 38 7.24 15.12 4.45
N GLY A 39 8.05 14.14 4.79
CA GLY A 39 9.06 13.59 3.89
C GLY A 39 8.44 12.91 2.65
N PRO A 40 9.23 12.74 1.57
CA PRO A 40 8.70 12.33 0.26
C PRO A 40 7.96 10.98 0.28
N ALA A 41 8.36 10.04 1.14
CA ALA A 41 7.71 8.74 1.28
C ALA A 41 6.34 8.81 1.99
N PHE A 42 6.01 9.92 2.64
CA PHE A 42 4.84 10.07 3.51
C PHE A 42 3.90 11.21 3.10
N LEU A 43 4.10 11.79 1.92
CA LEU A 43 3.29 12.91 1.42
C LEU A 43 1.81 12.56 1.26
N ALA A 44 1.45 11.33 0.92
CA ALA A 44 0.06 10.92 0.83
C ALA A 44 -0.69 11.15 2.15
N TRP A 45 -0.11 10.75 3.27
CA TRP A 45 -0.70 10.92 4.60
C TRP A 45 -0.66 12.38 5.10
N ASN A 46 0.32 13.17 4.64
CA ASN A 46 0.33 14.62 4.87
C ASN A 46 -0.84 15.30 4.15
N ARG A 47 -1.08 14.95 2.89
CA ARG A 47 -2.18 15.49 2.07
C ARG A 47 -3.56 15.16 2.63
N PHE A 48 -3.67 14.03 3.35
CA PHE A 48 -4.91 13.60 4.00
C PHE A 48 -5.06 14.08 5.45
N GLY A 49 -4.07 14.83 5.98
CA GLY A 49 -4.12 15.36 7.33
C GLY A 49 -3.98 14.30 8.44
N ASN A 50 -3.34 13.17 8.13
CA ASN A 50 -2.99 12.16 9.13
C ASN A 50 -1.73 12.57 9.90
N ILE A 51 -0.75 13.10 9.17
CA ILE A 51 0.56 13.53 9.69
C ILE A 51 1.00 14.85 9.09
N GLN A 52 1.89 15.55 9.81
CA GLN A 52 2.59 16.74 9.33
C GLN A 52 4.03 16.73 9.81
N GLY A 53 4.88 17.53 9.12
CA GLY A 53 6.31 17.55 9.39
C GLY A 53 7.04 16.32 8.87
N SER A 54 8.34 16.39 8.87
CA SER A 54 9.23 15.37 8.33
C SER A 54 10.22 14.91 9.39
N TRP A 55 10.50 13.63 9.43
CA TRP A 55 11.55 13.02 10.26
C TRP A 55 12.71 12.56 9.39
N GLY A 56 13.91 12.56 9.96
CA GLY A 56 15.17 12.25 9.26
C GLY A 56 15.73 13.39 8.44
N GLY A 57 15.00 14.50 8.30
CA GLY A 57 15.38 15.70 7.56
C GLY A 57 14.16 16.42 6.99
N PRO A 58 14.29 17.68 6.56
CA PRO A 58 13.21 18.44 5.94
C PRO A 58 13.03 18.09 4.47
N LEU A 59 11.80 18.22 3.94
CA LEU A 59 11.53 18.09 2.50
C LEU A 59 12.22 19.22 1.73
N SER A 60 13.00 18.89 0.69
CA SER A 60 13.67 19.85 -0.16
C SER A 60 12.66 20.59 -1.08
N PHE A 61 12.65 21.92 -1.06
CA PHE A 61 11.83 22.71 -1.99
C PHE A 61 12.29 22.56 -3.44
N ALA A 62 13.59 22.38 -3.68
CA ALA A 62 14.10 22.10 -5.02
C ALA A 62 13.57 20.75 -5.56
N TRP A 63 13.48 19.72 -4.71
CA TRP A 63 12.84 18.46 -5.08
C TRP A 63 11.35 18.65 -5.40
N VAL A 64 10.64 19.48 -4.62
CA VAL A 64 9.23 19.80 -4.90
C VAL A 64 9.08 20.49 -6.26
N ASP A 65 9.98 21.41 -6.61
CA ASP A 65 9.98 22.08 -7.92
C ASP A 65 10.16 21.07 -9.06
N ASP A 66 11.07 20.09 -8.93
CA ASP A 66 11.28 19.04 -9.92
C ASP A 66 10.05 18.12 -10.06
N GLN A 67 9.42 17.75 -8.94
CA GLN A 67 8.17 16.98 -8.95
C GLN A 67 7.03 17.75 -9.63
N PHE A 68 6.97 19.04 -9.41
CA PHE A 68 5.98 19.91 -10.04
C PHE A 68 6.19 20.04 -11.56
N GLU A 69 7.43 20.17 -12.03
CA GLU A 69 7.74 20.13 -13.47
C GLU A 69 7.43 18.77 -14.11
N MET A 70 7.60 17.68 -13.36
CA MET A 70 7.15 16.35 -13.80
C MET A 70 5.62 16.29 -13.92
N GLN A 71 4.89 16.87 -12.96
CA GLN A 71 3.43 16.89 -12.99
C GLN A 71 2.87 17.60 -14.23
N LYS A 72 3.48 18.68 -14.68
CA LYS A 72 3.08 19.34 -15.95
C LYS A 72 3.14 18.38 -17.13
N LYS A 73 4.23 17.59 -17.20
CA LYS A 73 4.40 16.58 -18.26
C LYS A 73 3.38 15.43 -18.13
N ILE A 74 3.08 15.00 -16.89
CA ILE A 74 2.07 13.96 -16.62
C ILE A 74 0.69 14.43 -17.09
N ILE A 75 0.27 15.64 -16.70
CA ILE A 75 -1.03 16.20 -17.11
C ILE A 75 -1.12 16.32 -18.62
N GLN A 76 -0.10 16.90 -19.27
CA GLN A 76 -0.05 16.99 -20.72
C GLN A 76 -0.23 15.61 -21.38
N ARG A 77 0.48 14.60 -20.87
CA ARG A 77 0.40 13.25 -21.41
C ARG A 77 -0.96 12.58 -21.17
N MET A 78 -1.58 12.84 -20.03
CA MET A 78 -2.94 12.39 -19.75
C MET A 78 -3.93 12.95 -20.77
N LEU A 79 -3.87 14.26 -21.03
CA LEU A 79 -4.74 14.93 -22.02
C LEU A 79 -4.52 14.39 -23.44
N GLU A 80 -3.26 14.18 -23.85
CA GLU A 80 -2.93 13.58 -25.17
C GLU A 80 -3.53 12.17 -25.34
N LEU A 81 -3.68 11.43 -24.22
CA LEU A 81 -4.27 10.09 -24.20
C LEU A 81 -5.80 10.10 -23.98
N GLY A 82 -6.43 11.28 -23.95
CA GLY A 82 -7.86 11.42 -23.68
C GLY A 82 -8.26 11.11 -22.25
N MET A 83 -7.31 11.12 -21.29
CA MET A 83 -7.59 10.92 -19.88
C MET A 83 -7.96 12.25 -19.21
N ILE A 84 -8.79 12.19 -18.19
CA ILE A 84 -9.16 13.32 -17.34
C ILE A 84 -8.29 13.29 -16.08
N PRO A 85 -7.44 14.31 -15.82
CA PRO A 85 -6.73 14.40 -14.56
C PRO A 85 -7.69 14.82 -13.44
N ILE A 86 -7.64 14.12 -12.30
CA ILE A 86 -8.30 14.56 -11.07
C ILE A 86 -7.26 15.32 -10.27
N LEU A 87 -7.41 16.63 -10.16
CA LEU A 87 -6.48 17.50 -9.44
C LEU A 87 -6.89 17.61 -7.96
N PRO A 88 -5.94 17.92 -7.04
CA PRO A 88 -6.31 18.22 -5.67
C PRO A 88 -6.93 19.61 -5.54
N ALA A 89 -7.85 19.78 -4.59
CA ALA A 89 -8.30 21.05 -4.08
C ALA A 89 -7.67 21.33 -2.70
N PHE A 90 -7.89 22.50 -2.13
CA PHE A 90 -7.43 22.82 -0.78
C PHE A 90 -8.27 22.11 0.28
N PRO A 91 -7.73 21.14 1.03
CA PRO A 91 -8.52 20.31 1.95
C PRO A 91 -8.78 20.98 3.31
N GLY A 92 -8.08 22.08 3.63
CA GLY A 92 -8.19 22.78 4.91
C GLY A 92 -7.01 22.58 5.86
N PHE A 93 -6.07 21.67 5.57
CA PHE A 93 -4.87 21.50 6.39
C PHE A 93 -3.89 22.63 6.15
N VAL A 94 -3.40 23.23 7.25
CA VAL A 94 -2.54 24.41 7.24
C VAL A 94 -1.39 24.27 8.25
N PRO A 95 -0.24 24.95 8.01
CA PRO A 95 0.82 25.03 9.01
C PRO A 95 0.30 25.56 10.35
N ARG A 96 0.76 25.01 11.46
CA ARG A 96 0.41 25.45 12.83
C ARG A 96 0.64 26.95 13.04
N ALA A 97 1.62 27.52 12.35
CA ALA A 97 1.96 28.93 12.41
C ALA A 97 0.92 29.86 11.76
N ILE A 98 -0.17 29.32 11.17
CA ILE A 98 -1.28 30.12 10.61
C ILE A 98 -1.83 31.12 11.64
N THR A 99 -1.87 30.76 12.92
CA THR A 99 -2.33 31.59 14.02
C THR A 99 -1.43 32.81 14.29
N ARG A 100 -0.16 32.76 13.87
CA ARG A 100 0.75 33.93 13.92
C ARG A 100 0.35 34.97 12.88
N VAL A 101 -0.02 34.52 11.68
CA VAL A 101 -0.43 35.39 10.58
C VAL A 101 -1.84 35.93 10.81
N TYR A 102 -2.73 35.08 11.26
CA TYR A 102 -4.14 35.40 11.53
C TYR A 102 -4.50 35.03 12.96
N PRO A 103 -4.33 35.93 13.94
CA PRO A 103 -4.59 35.64 15.36
C PRO A 103 -6.06 35.28 15.67
N ASP A 104 -6.99 35.64 14.80
CA ASP A 104 -8.43 35.40 14.92
C ASP A 104 -8.93 34.21 14.07
N VAL A 105 -8.01 33.48 13.44
CA VAL A 105 -8.35 32.33 12.58
C VAL A 105 -9.03 31.22 13.37
N LYS A 106 -10.09 30.66 12.79
CA LYS A 106 -10.77 29.51 13.37
C LYS A 106 -10.11 28.22 12.87
N VAL A 107 -9.43 27.56 13.77
CA VAL A 107 -8.79 26.27 13.51
C VAL A 107 -9.20 25.24 14.54
N THR A 108 -9.19 23.99 14.13
CA THR A 108 -9.31 22.82 15.01
C THR A 108 -8.08 21.94 14.83
N ASN A 109 -7.70 21.22 15.88
CA ASN A 109 -6.63 20.24 15.76
C ASN A 109 -7.25 18.86 15.52
N GLY A 110 -6.68 18.12 14.57
CA GLY A 110 -7.00 16.73 14.34
C GLY A 110 -6.70 15.83 15.54
N SER A 111 -7.17 14.62 15.50
CA SER A 111 -6.85 13.60 16.50
C SER A 111 -5.38 13.16 16.39
N THR A 112 -4.86 12.52 17.43
CA THR A 112 -3.63 11.75 17.32
C THR A 112 -3.89 10.57 16.39
N TRP A 113 -3.10 10.48 15.31
CA TRP A 113 -3.20 9.38 14.37
C TRP A 113 -2.24 8.27 14.77
N GLU A 114 -2.74 7.04 14.82
CA GLU A 114 -2.02 5.88 15.29
C GLU A 114 -1.28 6.18 16.62
N ARG A 115 0.01 5.96 16.70
CA ARG A 115 0.84 6.25 17.88
C ARG A 115 1.87 7.35 17.64
N PHE A 116 1.65 8.15 16.59
CA PHE A 116 2.58 9.22 16.26
C PHE A 116 2.68 10.28 17.36
N PRO A 117 3.89 10.78 17.65
CA PRO A 117 4.06 11.94 18.53
C PRO A 117 3.27 13.16 18.01
N THR A 118 2.79 13.99 18.92
CA THR A 118 2.02 15.21 18.59
C THR A 118 2.79 16.19 17.69
N ALA A 119 4.13 16.07 17.63
CA ALA A 119 4.94 16.84 16.68
C ALA A 119 4.62 16.51 15.22
N TYR A 120 4.22 15.26 14.94
CA TYR A 120 3.98 14.72 13.59
C TYR A 120 2.52 14.39 13.31
N THR A 121 1.60 14.67 14.24
CA THR A 121 0.15 14.44 14.10
C THR A 121 -0.62 15.56 14.77
N ASN A 122 -1.94 15.45 14.98
CA ASN A 122 -2.81 16.55 15.42
C ASN A 122 -2.75 17.75 14.47
N ASP A 123 -2.96 17.49 13.21
CA ASP A 123 -2.87 18.49 12.14
C ASP A 123 -3.80 19.66 12.39
N THR A 124 -3.34 20.85 12.03
CA THR A 124 -4.14 22.05 12.15
C THR A 124 -5.06 22.16 10.94
N PHE A 125 -6.35 22.12 11.20
CA PHE A 125 -7.40 22.19 10.20
C PHE A 125 -8.10 23.56 10.28
N LEU A 126 -8.11 24.27 9.15
CA LEU A 126 -8.84 25.52 8.99
C LEU A 126 -10.33 25.25 8.85
N ASP A 127 -11.13 25.81 9.75
CA ASP A 127 -12.56 25.60 9.77
C ASP A 127 -13.21 26.13 8.47
N PRO A 128 -14.06 25.33 7.77
CA PRO A 128 -14.79 25.78 6.58
C PRO A 128 -15.74 26.96 6.81
N PHE A 129 -16.03 27.30 8.08
CA PHE A 129 -16.79 28.50 8.43
C PHE A 129 -15.91 29.77 8.52
N ASP A 130 -14.59 29.65 8.52
CA ASP A 130 -13.70 30.80 8.43
C ASP A 130 -13.64 31.28 6.96
N PRO A 131 -13.82 32.59 6.70
CA PRO A 131 -13.81 33.11 5.32
C PRO A 131 -12.49 32.87 4.61
N ARG A 132 -11.38 32.67 5.32
CA ARG A 132 -10.07 32.38 4.76
C ARG A 132 -10.02 31.00 4.08
N PHE A 133 -10.88 30.06 4.51
CA PHE A 133 -11.00 28.77 3.82
C PHE A 133 -11.37 28.97 2.33
N ALA A 134 -12.40 29.75 2.06
CA ALA A 134 -12.81 30.05 0.69
C ALA A 134 -11.74 30.86 -0.08
N GLN A 135 -11.03 31.77 0.59
CA GLN A 135 -9.95 32.54 -0.02
C GLN A 135 -8.77 31.63 -0.43
N LEU A 136 -8.36 30.73 0.46
CA LEU A 136 -7.29 29.77 0.16
C LEU A 136 -7.71 28.79 -0.93
N GLN A 137 -8.96 28.34 -0.93
CA GLN A 137 -9.50 27.49 -2.00
C GLN A 137 -9.43 28.18 -3.37
N GLN A 138 -9.85 29.45 -3.45
CA GLN A 138 -9.78 30.25 -4.67
C GLN A 138 -8.33 30.43 -5.15
N GLY A 139 -7.41 30.79 -4.24
CA GLY A 139 -5.99 30.92 -4.55
C GLY A 139 -5.38 29.61 -5.05
N PHE A 140 -5.74 28.50 -4.41
CA PHE A 140 -5.25 27.17 -4.76
C PHE A 140 -5.65 26.75 -6.18
N ILE A 141 -6.93 26.86 -6.51
CA ILE A 141 -7.46 26.51 -7.84
C ILE A 141 -6.95 27.50 -8.90
N ALA A 142 -6.88 28.78 -8.59
CA ALA A 142 -6.36 29.79 -9.52
C ALA A 142 -4.89 29.51 -9.91
N LYS A 143 -4.04 29.13 -8.95
CA LYS A 143 -2.65 28.73 -9.22
C LYS A 143 -2.57 27.49 -10.11
N GLN A 144 -3.37 26.45 -9.85
CA GLN A 144 -3.41 25.26 -10.71
C GLN A 144 -3.83 25.63 -12.14
N LYS A 145 -4.90 26.42 -12.31
CA LYS A 145 -5.34 26.90 -13.63
C LYS A 145 -4.28 27.75 -14.34
N ALA A 146 -3.54 28.57 -13.60
CA ALA A 146 -2.43 29.35 -14.16
C ALA A 146 -1.29 28.47 -14.69
N TYR A 147 -1.00 27.34 -14.02
CA TYR A 147 0.09 26.44 -14.41
C TYR A 147 -0.30 25.38 -15.44
N TYR A 148 -1.49 24.81 -15.31
CA TYR A 148 -1.92 23.65 -16.12
C TYR A 148 -2.94 24.03 -17.20
N GLY A 149 -3.54 25.23 -17.11
CA GLY A 149 -4.72 25.60 -17.88
C GLY A 149 -6.02 25.05 -17.26
N ASP A 150 -7.12 25.23 -17.93
CA ASP A 150 -8.44 24.71 -17.55
C ASP A 150 -8.60 23.28 -18.07
N VAL A 151 -7.92 22.33 -17.41
CA VAL A 151 -7.75 20.95 -17.90
C VAL A 151 -8.74 19.96 -17.29
N THR A 152 -9.45 20.34 -16.23
CA THR A 152 -10.40 19.49 -15.52
C THR A 152 -11.36 20.30 -14.68
N SER A 153 -12.53 19.73 -14.42
CA SER A 153 -13.46 20.18 -13.37
C SER A 153 -13.49 19.22 -12.16
N PHE A 154 -12.69 18.15 -12.16
CA PHE A 154 -12.68 17.16 -11.08
C PHE A 154 -11.57 17.45 -10.07
N TYR A 155 -11.97 17.71 -8.82
CA TYR A 155 -11.03 18.06 -7.74
C TYR A 155 -11.23 17.15 -6.53
N THR A 156 -10.16 16.49 -6.07
CA THR A 156 -10.21 15.75 -4.79
C THR A 156 -10.12 16.71 -3.61
N LEU A 157 -10.94 16.44 -2.62
CA LEU A 157 -10.95 17.17 -1.38
C LEU A 157 -11.37 16.23 -0.25
N ASP A 158 -10.43 15.80 0.58
CA ASP A 158 -10.63 14.84 1.66
C ASP A 158 -10.24 15.49 3.00
N GLN A 159 -11.24 16.01 3.73
CA GLN A 159 -11.05 16.75 4.98
C GLN A 159 -10.89 15.84 6.20
N PHE A 160 -11.45 14.63 6.15
CA PHE A 160 -11.61 13.76 7.32
C PHE A 160 -11.22 12.31 7.01
N ASN A 161 -10.16 12.10 6.23
CA ASN A 161 -9.78 10.75 5.76
C ASN A 161 -9.79 9.69 6.90
N GLU A 162 -9.03 9.91 7.98
CA GLU A 162 -9.02 9.09 9.20
C GLU A 162 -9.14 9.94 10.48
N ASN A 163 -9.47 11.21 10.32
CA ASN A 163 -9.82 12.12 11.41
C ASN A 163 -11.32 12.31 11.48
N ASN A 164 -11.86 12.56 12.68
CA ASN A 164 -13.26 12.90 12.83
C ASN A 164 -13.46 14.42 12.77
N PRO A 165 -14.59 14.89 12.24
CA PRO A 165 -15.04 16.26 12.44
C PRO A 165 -15.14 16.63 13.92
N ALA A 166 -15.06 17.93 14.25
CA ALA A 166 -15.15 18.43 15.63
C ALA A 166 -16.47 18.08 16.34
N SER A 167 -17.52 17.79 15.58
CA SER A 167 -18.83 17.38 16.11
C SER A 167 -19.49 16.32 15.22
N GLY A 168 -20.21 15.39 15.83
CA GLY A 168 -21.09 14.44 15.15
C GLY A 168 -22.54 14.93 15.02
N ASP A 169 -22.82 16.20 15.30
CA ASP A 169 -24.14 16.80 15.10
C ASP A 169 -24.48 16.86 13.60
N ASN A 170 -25.69 16.45 13.25
CA ASN A 170 -26.12 16.34 11.86
C ASN A 170 -26.14 17.69 11.11
N ASP A 171 -26.59 18.77 11.78
CA ASP A 171 -26.64 20.11 11.18
C ASP A 171 -25.22 20.70 11.02
N TYR A 172 -24.34 20.40 11.97
CA TYR A 172 -22.92 20.75 11.85
C TYR A 172 -22.27 20.04 10.64
N LEU A 173 -22.44 18.73 10.51
CA LEU A 173 -21.86 17.95 9.39
C LEU A 173 -22.37 18.42 8.03
N ARG A 174 -23.68 18.68 7.92
CA ARG A 174 -24.28 19.28 6.72
C ARG A 174 -23.69 20.65 6.41
N SER A 175 -23.51 21.47 7.42
CA SER A 175 -22.98 22.83 7.25
C SER A 175 -21.51 22.84 6.84
N VAL A 176 -20.70 21.92 7.38
CA VAL A 176 -19.28 21.73 6.98
C VAL A 176 -19.19 21.40 5.50
N SER A 177 -19.87 20.36 5.03
CA SER A 177 -19.81 19.96 3.62
C SER A 177 -20.42 21.01 2.68
N MET A 178 -21.49 21.72 3.11
CA MET A 178 -22.08 22.83 2.35
C MET A 178 -21.09 23.99 2.17
N ASN A 179 -20.39 24.40 3.22
CA ASN A 179 -19.41 25.49 3.12
C ASN A 179 -18.21 25.09 2.27
N THR A 180 -17.75 23.85 2.39
CA THR A 180 -16.70 23.29 1.55
C THR A 180 -17.09 23.28 0.07
N TRP A 181 -18.28 22.76 -0.26
CA TRP A 181 -18.82 22.78 -1.61
C TRP A 181 -18.96 24.21 -2.15
N LYS A 182 -19.52 25.14 -1.38
CA LYS A 182 -19.62 26.56 -1.77
C LYS A 182 -18.28 27.19 -2.08
N SER A 183 -17.25 26.89 -1.28
CA SER A 183 -15.90 27.41 -1.49
C SER A 183 -15.29 26.89 -2.79
N LEU A 184 -15.50 25.61 -3.11
CA LEU A 184 -15.05 25.00 -4.35
C LEU A 184 -15.77 25.57 -5.57
N LYS A 185 -17.12 25.69 -5.51
CA LYS A 185 -17.93 26.34 -6.57
C LYS A 185 -17.60 27.80 -6.78
N ALA A 186 -17.20 28.54 -5.74
CA ALA A 186 -16.75 29.91 -5.86
C ALA A 186 -15.38 30.02 -6.56
N ALA A 187 -14.53 29.02 -6.42
CA ALA A 187 -13.23 28.94 -7.12
C ALA A 187 -13.39 28.46 -8.58
N ASP A 188 -14.29 27.52 -8.81
CA ASP A 188 -14.60 26.95 -10.12
C ASP A 188 -16.08 26.56 -10.17
N PRO A 189 -16.93 27.31 -10.90
CA PRO A 189 -18.37 27.02 -11.00
C PRO A 189 -18.71 25.62 -11.55
N ASP A 190 -17.84 25.07 -12.36
CA ASP A 190 -18.03 23.74 -12.99
C ASP A 190 -17.43 22.60 -12.16
N SER A 191 -16.83 22.93 -11.00
CA SER A 191 -16.14 21.93 -10.16
C SER A 191 -17.04 20.78 -9.70
N ILE A 192 -16.47 19.58 -9.71
CA ILE A 192 -17.02 18.37 -9.13
C ILE A 192 -16.09 17.93 -8.00
N TRP A 193 -16.64 17.82 -6.79
CA TRP A 193 -15.91 17.36 -5.64
C TRP A 193 -15.75 15.84 -5.69
N VAL A 194 -14.54 15.35 -5.93
CA VAL A 194 -14.19 13.93 -5.82
C VAL A 194 -13.81 13.64 -4.38
N MET A 195 -14.53 12.75 -3.72
CA MET A 195 -14.32 12.40 -2.33
C MET A 195 -13.98 10.91 -2.19
N GLN A 196 -12.95 10.59 -1.41
CA GLN A 196 -12.68 9.21 -1.01
C GLN A 196 -13.66 8.80 0.10
N GLY A 197 -14.41 7.72 -0.13
CA GLY A 197 -15.36 7.19 0.85
C GLY A 197 -14.71 6.42 2.01
N TRP A 198 -13.37 6.43 2.12
CA TRP A 198 -12.60 5.71 3.14
C TRP A 198 -13.01 6.06 4.57
N LEU A 199 -13.27 7.33 4.85
CA LEU A 199 -13.70 7.79 6.18
C LEU A 199 -14.92 7.02 6.69
N PHE A 200 -15.82 6.62 5.82
CA PHE A 200 -17.03 5.88 6.21
C PHE A 200 -16.72 4.43 6.59
N SER A 201 -15.67 3.83 6.02
CA SER A 201 -15.20 2.51 6.35
C SER A 201 -14.27 2.52 7.56
N SER A 202 -13.27 3.41 7.59
CA SER A 202 -12.21 3.46 8.61
C SER A 202 -12.75 3.78 10.01
N ASN A 203 -13.79 4.62 10.13
CA ASN A 203 -14.44 4.94 11.40
C ASN A 203 -15.96 4.81 11.35
N SER A 204 -16.45 3.60 11.08
CA SER A 204 -17.87 3.30 11.01
C SER A 204 -18.63 3.55 12.33
N ALA A 205 -17.94 3.57 13.47
CA ALA A 205 -18.54 3.91 14.76
C ALA A 205 -18.93 5.40 14.85
N PHE A 206 -18.12 6.28 14.29
CA PHE A 206 -18.46 7.70 14.18
C PHE A 206 -19.42 7.93 13.02
N TRP A 207 -19.13 7.41 11.84
CA TRP A 207 -19.91 7.63 10.63
C TRP A 207 -21.12 6.70 10.53
N THR A 208 -22.15 6.97 11.35
CA THR A 208 -23.46 6.31 11.24
C THR A 208 -24.16 6.72 9.94
N ASN A 209 -25.14 5.94 9.48
CA ASN A 209 -25.89 6.24 8.26
C ASN A 209 -26.49 7.66 8.28
N SER A 210 -27.07 8.09 9.42
CA SER A 210 -27.61 9.44 9.57
C SER A 210 -26.57 10.55 9.44
N ARG A 211 -25.34 10.33 9.95
CA ARG A 211 -24.25 11.29 9.83
C ARG A 211 -23.72 11.36 8.41
N ILE A 212 -23.60 10.21 7.73
CA ILE A 212 -23.20 10.16 6.32
C ILE A 212 -24.24 10.92 5.47
N GLU A 213 -25.53 10.62 5.64
CA GLU A 213 -26.61 11.30 4.93
C GLU A 213 -26.57 12.81 5.15
N SER A 214 -26.40 13.24 6.40
CA SER A 214 -26.30 14.67 6.73
C SER A 214 -25.10 15.33 6.08
N PHE A 215 -23.92 14.71 6.12
CA PHE A 215 -22.71 15.21 5.47
C PHE A 215 -22.89 15.31 3.95
N LEU A 216 -23.37 14.27 3.30
CA LEU A 216 -23.55 14.25 1.84
C LEU A 216 -24.66 15.22 1.38
N SER A 217 -25.70 15.44 2.20
CA SER A 217 -26.78 16.39 1.90
C SER A 217 -26.35 17.86 1.90
N GLY A 218 -25.17 18.18 2.43
CA GLY A 218 -24.58 19.52 2.35
C GLY A 218 -24.18 19.91 0.91
N VAL A 219 -24.01 18.94 0.01
CA VAL A 219 -23.84 19.17 -1.43
C VAL A 219 -25.22 19.02 -2.08
N PRO A 220 -25.91 20.13 -2.46
CA PRO A 220 -27.31 20.09 -2.85
C PRO A 220 -27.56 19.54 -4.25
N VAL A 221 -26.54 19.53 -5.10
CA VAL A 221 -26.61 19.02 -6.48
C VAL A 221 -25.82 17.71 -6.54
N ASP A 222 -26.50 16.60 -6.83
CA ASP A 222 -25.86 15.28 -6.75
C ASP A 222 -24.68 15.14 -7.73
N SER A 223 -24.77 15.71 -8.93
CA SER A 223 -23.71 15.68 -9.94
C SER A 223 -22.47 16.54 -9.57
N ASP A 224 -22.53 17.35 -8.53
CA ASP A 224 -21.38 18.13 -8.05
C ASP A 224 -20.45 17.33 -7.13
N MET A 225 -20.76 16.06 -6.88
CA MET A 225 -19.94 15.16 -6.09
C MET A 225 -19.78 13.80 -6.79
N LEU A 226 -18.58 13.24 -6.69
CA LEU A 226 -18.24 11.86 -7.09
C LEU A 226 -17.59 11.15 -5.93
N ILE A 227 -18.15 10.04 -5.48
CA ILE A 227 -17.62 9.30 -4.32
C ILE A 227 -16.88 8.05 -4.79
N LEU A 228 -15.66 7.85 -4.27
CA LEU A 228 -14.87 6.65 -4.50
C LEU A 228 -15.09 5.68 -3.33
N ASP A 229 -15.81 4.58 -3.52
CA ASP A 229 -15.98 3.51 -2.53
C ASP A 229 -14.73 2.62 -2.55
N LEU A 230 -13.67 3.03 -1.82
CA LEU A 230 -12.30 2.57 -2.03
C LEU A 230 -12.08 1.08 -1.77
N PHE A 231 -12.91 0.44 -0.95
CA PHE A 231 -12.71 -0.95 -0.52
C PHE A 231 -13.95 -1.82 -0.79
N SER A 232 -14.52 -1.66 -1.99
CA SER A 232 -15.81 -2.27 -2.31
C SER A 232 -15.78 -3.80 -2.37
N GLU A 233 -14.61 -4.41 -2.64
CA GLU A 233 -14.49 -5.87 -2.67
C GLU A 233 -14.57 -6.52 -1.28
N SER A 234 -14.26 -5.78 -0.20
CA SER A 234 -14.21 -6.35 1.15
C SER A 234 -15.01 -5.57 2.20
N SER A 235 -15.15 -4.25 2.04
CA SER A 235 -15.87 -3.38 2.99
C SER A 235 -16.70 -2.32 2.27
N PRO A 236 -17.62 -2.73 1.37
CA PRO A 236 -18.43 -1.80 0.58
C PRO A 236 -19.33 -0.95 1.48
N GLN A 237 -19.41 0.35 1.17
CA GLN A 237 -20.24 1.29 1.94
C GLN A 237 -21.56 1.63 1.21
N TRP A 238 -21.61 1.38 -0.10
CA TRP A 238 -22.75 1.74 -0.94
C TRP A 238 -24.06 1.07 -0.50
N GLN A 239 -24.05 -0.19 0.01
CA GLN A 239 -25.27 -0.87 0.42
C GLN A 239 -25.90 -0.18 1.65
N ARG A 240 -25.09 0.14 2.67
CA ARG A 240 -25.61 0.75 3.90
C ARG A 240 -26.01 2.21 3.76
N THR A 241 -25.57 2.86 2.67
CA THR A 241 -25.84 4.26 2.37
C THR A 241 -26.87 4.44 1.25
N ASP A 242 -27.59 3.37 0.89
CA ASP A 242 -28.53 3.38 -0.23
C ASP A 242 -27.93 4.05 -1.49
N SER A 243 -26.77 3.51 -1.93
CA SER A 243 -26.01 4.04 -3.06
C SER A 243 -25.62 5.52 -2.89
N TYR A 244 -25.10 5.86 -1.70
CA TYR A 244 -24.68 7.22 -1.33
C TYR A 244 -25.79 8.26 -1.49
N TYR A 245 -27.03 7.84 -1.21
CA TYR A 245 -28.23 8.70 -1.27
C TYR A 245 -28.40 9.37 -2.63
N GLY A 246 -28.04 8.65 -3.71
CA GLY A 246 -28.20 9.10 -5.11
C GLY A 246 -27.01 9.85 -5.70
N LYS A 247 -25.97 10.12 -4.94
CA LYS A 247 -24.75 10.73 -5.50
C LYS A 247 -23.98 9.76 -6.40
N PRO A 248 -23.41 10.24 -7.51
CA PRO A 248 -22.50 9.44 -8.36
C PRO A 248 -21.37 8.81 -7.54
N TRP A 249 -21.09 7.54 -7.78
CA TRP A 249 -20.02 6.84 -7.09
C TRP A 249 -19.31 5.80 -7.97
N VAL A 250 -18.09 5.42 -7.56
CA VAL A 250 -17.23 4.46 -8.25
C VAL A 250 -16.97 3.28 -7.32
N TRP A 251 -17.15 2.07 -7.80
CA TRP A 251 -16.78 0.83 -7.14
C TRP A 251 -15.28 0.61 -7.30
N CYS A 252 -14.50 0.62 -6.21
CA CYS A 252 -13.04 0.52 -6.26
C CYS A 252 -12.53 -0.74 -5.56
N GLN A 253 -11.49 -1.33 -6.13
CA GLN A 253 -10.71 -2.43 -5.56
C GLN A 253 -9.46 -1.88 -4.89
N LEU A 254 -9.30 -2.13 -3.59
CA LEU A 254 -8.10 -1.79 -2.81
C LEU A 254 -7.05 -2.90 -2.88
N HIS A 255 -7.43 -4.14 -2.62
CA HIS A 255 -6.63 -5.35 -2.71
C HIS A 255 -5.51 -5.47 -1.67
N ASN A 256 -4.63 -4.47 -1.54
CA ASN A 256 -3.49 -4.48 -0.62
C ASN A 256 -3.36 -3.21 0.19
N TYR A 257 -2.71 -3.34 1.35
CA TYR A 257 -2.26 -2.23 2.20
C TYR A 257 -0.74 -2.18 2.18
N GLY A 258 -0.18 -0.97 2.08
CA GLY A 258 1.27 -0.74 2.03
C GLY A 258 1.97 -1.41 0.85
N GLY A 259 1.23 -1.90 -0.15
CA GLY A 259 1.79 -2.66 -1.27
C GLY A 259 2.35 -4.02 -0.87
N ASN A 260 1.72 -4.72 0.09
CA ASN A 260 2.13 -6.06 0.47
C ASN A 260 2.02 -7.03 -0.71
N MET A 261 2.92 -8.02 -0.78
CA MET A 261 3.19 -8.81 -1.98
C MET A 261 2.68 -10.25 -1.95
N GLY A 262 1.93 -10.68 -0.93
CA GLY A 262 1.41 -12.05 -0.85
C GLY A 262 0.54 -12.44 -2.05
N LEU A 263 0.64 -13.68 -2.52
CA LEU A 263 -0.29 -14.18 -3.52
C LEU A 263 -1.69 -14.30 -2.90
N TYR A 264 -2.64 -13.56 -3.46
CA TYR A 264 -3.99 -13.42 -2.92
C TYR A 264 -4.94 -12.85 -3.96
N GLY A 265 -6.21 -13.20 -3.86
CA GLY A 265 -7.26 -12.57 -4.65
C GLY A 265 -8.65 -12.93 -4.17
N GLN A 266 -9.62 -12.14 -4.61
CA GLN A 266 -11.05 -12.30 -4.36
C GLN A 266 -11.80 -12.28 -5.69
N ILE A 267 -11.50 -13.25 -6.58
CA ILE A 267 -11.99 -13.21 -7.97
C ILE A 267 -13.51 -13.12 -8.07
N LEU A 268 -14.26 -13.73 -7.13
CA LEU A 268 -15.73 -13.61 -7.12
C LEU A 268 -16.18 -12.21 -6.72
N ASN A 269 -15.47 -11.57 -5.78
CA ASN A 269 -15.84 -10.23 -5.32
C ASN A 269 -15.56 -9.17 -6.40
N VAL A 270 -14.53 -9.34 -7.24
CA VAL A 270 -14.20 -8.38 -8.30
C VAL A 270 -14.90 -8.63 -9.64
N THR A 271 -15.62 -9.75 -9.78
CA THR A 271 -16.42 -10.05 -10.98
C THR A 271 -17.92 -9.97 -10.71
N ILE A 272 -18.40 -10.56 -9.62
CA ILE A 272 -19.84 -10.65 -9.31
C ILE A 272 -20.33 -9.36 -8.64
N ASN A 273 -19.61 -8.86 -7.63
CA ASN A 273 -20.09 -7.74 -6.80
C ASN A 273 -20.23 -6.42 -7.58
N PRO A 274 -19.28 -6.02 -8.46
CA PRO A 274 -19.46 -4.80 -9.26
C PRO A 274 -20.68 -4.90 -10.21
N ILE A 275 -20.96 -6.08 -10.77
CA ILE A 275 -22.15 -6.28 -11.63
C ILE A 275 -23.44 -6.26 -10.80
N GLN A 276 -23.42 -6.81 -9.58
CA GLN A 276 -24.55 -6.68 -8.66
C GLN A 276 -24.79 -5.20 -8.28
N ALA A 277 -23.73 -4.46 -8.01
CA ALA A 277 -23.80 -3.03 -7.74
C ALA A 277 -24.38 -2.25 -8.93
N LEU A 278 -23.93 -2.55 -10.14
CA LEU A 278 -24.41 -1.93 -11.39
C LEU A 278 -25.92 -2.15 -11.59
N ARG A 279 -26.43 -3.33 -11.24
CA ARG A 279 -27.86 -3.66 -11.37
C ARG A 279 -28.73 -3.05 -10.27
N ASN A 280 -28.16 -2.82 -9.08
CA ASN A 280 -28.91 -2.41 -7.89
C ASN A 280 -28.75 -0.91 -7.57
N SER A 281 -27.82 -0.20 -8.21
CA SER A 281 -27.57 1.22 -7.97
C SER A 281 -27.67 2.01 -9.27
N SER A 282 -28.57 2.99 -9.29
CA SER A 282 -28.71 3.91 -10.43
C SER A 282 -27.64 5.01 -10.46
N SER A 283 -26.89 5.18 -9.37
CA SER A 283 -25.84 6.22 -9.23
C SER A 283 -24.42 5.70 -9.35
N LEU A 284 -24.22 4.39 -9.55
CA LEU A 284 -22.91 3.83 -9.91
C LEU A 284 -22.51 4.27 -11.32
N VAL A 285 -21.34 4.91 -11.45
CA VAL A 285 -20.88 5.50 -12.72
C VAL A 285 -19.55 4.93 -13.21
N GLY A 286 -18.88 4.07 -12.45
CA GLY A 286 -17.61 3.51 -12.87
C GLY A 286 -17.02 2.48 -11.91
N PHE A 287 -15.95 1.82 -12.39
CA PHE A 287 -15.12 0.93 -11.60
C PHE A 287 -13.70 1.48 -11.55
N GLY A 288 -12.99 1.27 -10.44
CA GLY A 288 -11.68 1.85 -10.21
C GLY A 288 -10.75 0.98 -9.38
N LEU A 289 -9.49 1.40 -9.34
CA LEU A 289 -8.43 0.80 -8.52
C LEU A 289 -7.95 1.81 -7.48
N SER A 290 -7.73 1.35 -6.26
CA SER A 290 -7.27 2.16 -5.12
C SER A 290 -6.15 1.49 -4.32
N MET A 291 -5.43 0.51 -4.93
CA MET A 291 -4.32 -0.18 -4.27
C MET A 291 -3.23 0.78 -3.80
N GLU A 292 -2.60 0.47 -2.66
CA GLU A 292 -1.48 1.25 -2.12
C GLU A 292 -0.12 0.88 -2.73
N GLY A 293 -0.04 -0.22 -3.47
CA GLY A 293 1.12 -0.64 -4.24
C GLY A 293 0.71 -1.50 -5.42
N GLN A 294 1.51 -1.47 -6.48
CA GLN A 294 1.20 -2.11 -7.77
C GLN A 294 1.87 -3.47 -7.94
N GLU A 295 2.77 -3.84 -7.04
CA GLU A 295 3.54 -5.07 -7.11
C GLU A 295 2.68 -6.29 -6.77
N GLY A 296 2.81 -7.33 -7.58
CA GLY A 296 2.15 -8.61 -7.38
C GLY A 296 0.65 -8.62 -7.74
N ASN A 297 0.16 -9.80 -8.01
CA ASN A 297 -1.27 -10.05 -8.30
C ASN A 297 -1.85 -9.24 -9.48
N GLU A 298 -1.05 -8.92 -10.50
CA GLU A 298 -1.44 -8.06 -11.63
C GLU A 298 -2.72 -8.53 -12.32
N ILE A 299 -2.92 -9.85 -12.38
CA ILE A 299 -4.12 -10.45 -12.96
C ILE A 299 -5.41 -10.02 -12.25
N MET A 300 -5.33 -9.71 -10.95
CA MET A 300 -6.50 -9.27 -10.17
C MET A 300 -6.91 -7.85 -10.53
N TYR A 301 -5.94 -6.98 -10.80
CA TYR A 301 -6.21 -5.62 -11.27
C TYR A 301 -6.72 -5.61 -12.71
N ASP A 302 -6.07 -6.39 -13.58
CA ASP A 302 -6.50 -6.58 -14.96
C ASP A 302 -7.94 -7.11 -15.05
N LEU A 303 -8.29 -8.08 -14.19
CA LEU A 303 -9.62 -8.67 -14.14
C LEU A 303 -10.71 -7.64 -13.84
N LEU A 304 -10.51 -6.74 -12.86
CA LEU A 304 -11.49 -5.67 -12.60
C LEU A 304 -11.56 -4.65 -13.73
N LEU A 305 -10.42 -4.26 -14.31
CA LEU A 305 -10.41 -3.31 -15.41
C LEU A 305 -11.12 -3.86 -16.65
N ASP A 306 -10.97 -5.16 -16.95
CA ASP A 306 -11.68 -5.82 -18.04
C ASP A 306 -13.16 -6.06 -17.68
N GLN A 307 -13.49 -6.32 -16.41
CA GLN A 307 -14.88 -6.41 -15.93
C GLN A 307 -15.66 -5.11 -16.14
N ALA A 308 -15.00 -3.96 -16.16
CA ALA A 308 -15.63 -2.66 -16.44
C ALA A 308 -16.24 -2.54 -17.85
N TRP A 309 -15.87 -3.42 -18.76
CA TRP A 309 -16.37 -3.48 -20.14
C TRP A 309 -17.43 -4.58 -20.36
N SER A 310 -17.90 -5.23 -19.29
CA SER A 310 -18.90 -6.29 -19.34
C SER A 310 -20.06 -5.99 -18.39
N ASP A 311 -21.30 -6.24 -18.83
CA ASP A 311 -22.52 -6.15 -18.03
C ASP A 311 -22.91 -7.48 -17.36
N ILE A 312 -22.08 -8.51 -17.54
CA ILE A 312 -22.18 -9.81 -16.88
C ILE A 312 -20.85 -10.15 -16.20
N PRO A 313 -20.85 -10.99 -15.15
CA PRO A 313 -19.61 -11.47 -14.57
C PRO A 313 -18.74 -12.19 -15.60
N ILE A 314 -17.46 -11.85 -15.66
CA ILE A 314 -16.48 -12.53 -16.51
C ILE A 314 -16.33 -13.99 -16.08
N ASP A 315 -16.28 -14.90 -17.05
CA ASP A 315 -15.85 -16.28 -16.83
C ASP A 315 -14.35 -16.30 -16.49
N THR A 316 -14.04 -16.57 -15.22
CA THR A 316 -12.68 -16.49 -14.72
C THR A 316 -11.78 -17.62 -15.23
N GLU A 317 -12.33 -18.79 -15.62
CA GLU A 317 -11.55 -19.87 -16.21
C GLU A 317 -11.05 -19.50 -17.60
N GLU A 318 -11.94 -19.03 -18.46
CA GLU A 318 -11.58 -18.54 -19.79
C GLU A 318 -10.67 -17.32 -19.71
N TYR A 319 -10.96 -16.38 -18.80
CA TYR A 319 -10.16 -15.19 -18.60
C TYR A 319 -8.70 -15.50 -18.24
N PHE A 320 -8.49 -16.35 -17.22
CA PHE A 320 -7.14 -16.73 -16.80
C PHE A 320 -6.38 -17.45 -17.91
N ARG A 321 -7.05 -18.32 -18.65
CA ARG A 321 -6.45 -19.00 -19.79
C ARG A 321 -5.97 -18.01 -20.87
N ASN A 322 -6.79 -17.04 -21.22
CA ASN A 322 -6.48 -16.02 -22.23
C ASN A 322 -5.39 -15.07 -21.74
N TRP A 323 -5.45 -14.65 -20.47
CA TRP A 323 -4.45 -13.79 -19.85
C TRP A 323 -3.07 -14.48 -19.80
N VAL A 324 -2.99 -15.73 -19.39
CA VAL A 324 -1.76 -16.55 -19.39
C VAL A 324 -1.20 -16.73 -20.79
N THR A 325 -2.07 -16.95 -21.78
CA THR A 325 -1.66 -17.03 -23.18
C THR A 325 -0.98 -15.74 -23.63
N SER A 326 -1.57 -14.59 -23.32
CA SER A 326 -1.02 -13.27 -23.68
C SER A 326 0.28 -12.98 -22.92
N ARG A 327 0.35 -13.34 -21.64
CA ARG A 327 1.48 -13.07 -20.76
C ARG A 327 2.74 -13.80 -21.17
N TYR A 328 2.61 -15.05 -21.63
CA TYR A 328 3.75 -15.89 -22.01
C TYR A 328 3.91 -16.07 -23.52
N ALA A 329 3.13 -15.33 -24.31
CA ALA A 329 3.31 -15.33 -25.77
C ALA A 329 4.74 -14.92 -26.12
N ASP A 330 5.34 -15.66 -27.04
CA ASP A 330 6.63 -15.32 -27.63
C ASP A 330 6.49 -14.98 -29.11
N SER A 331 7.58 -14.45 -29.71
CA SER A 331 7.61 -14.07 -31.11
C SER A 331 7.43 -15.25 -32.07
N ASP A 332 7.65 -16.46 -31.60
CA ASP A 332 7.62 -17.68 -32.41
C ASP A 332 6.23 -18.32 -32.46
N HIS A 333 5.23 -17.72 -31.79
CA HIS A 333 3.87 -18.25 -31.65
C HIS A 333 3.81 -19.72 -31.21
N SER A 334 4.83 -20.16 -30.48
CA SER A 334 4.92 -21.54 -30.02
C SER A 334 3.90 -21.81 -28.91
N THR A 335 3.35 -23.02 -28.88
CA THR A 335 2.27 -23.41 -27.94
C THR A 335 2.76 -23.44 -26.52
N ILE A 336 2.09 -22.73 -25.62
CA ILE A 336 2.36 -22.77 -24.18
C ILE A 336 2.02 -24.18 -23.68
N PRO A 337 2.92 -24.83 -22.87
CA PRO A 337 2.65 -26.15 -22.32
C PRO A 337 1.35 -26.20 -21.49
N GLN A 338 0.60 -27.28 -21.62
CA GLN A 338 -0.67 -27.44 -20.88
C GLN A 338 -0.47 -27.37 -19.35
N ALA A 339 0.70 -27.77 -18.86
CA ALA A 339 1.07 -27.70 -17.45
C ALA A 339 0.99 -26.26 -16.89
N VAL A 340 1.31 -25.25 -17.71
CA VAL A 340 1.21 -23.83 -17.33
C VAL A 340 -0.24 -23.44 -17.07
N TYR A 341 -1.15 -23.80 -17.97
CA TYR A 341 -2.58 -23.52 -17.80
C TYR A 341 -3.15 -24.25 -16.58
N THR A 342 -2.73 -25.50 -16.37
CA THR A 342 -3.15 -26.26 -15.19
C THR A 342 -2.65 -25.61 -13.90
N ALA A 343 -1.39 -25.12 -13.88
CA ALA A 343 -0.84 -24.43 -12.72
C ALA A 343 -1.63 -23.15 -12.39
N TRP A 344 -1.93 -22.34 -13.40
CA TRP A 344 -2.71 -21.11 -13.23
C TRP A 344 -4.16 -21.35 -12.86
N ASP A 345 -4.79 -22.41 -13.36
CA ASP A 345 -6.15 -22.80 -12.94
C ASP A 345 -6.21 -23.26 -11.48
N MET A 346 -5.17 -23.98 -11.02
CA MET A 346 -5.06 -24.35 -9.61
C MET A 346 -4.98 -23.13 -8.70
N VAL A 347 -4.16 -22.12 -9.04
CA VAL A 347 -4.07 -20.90 -8.22
C VAL A 347 -5.31 -20.00 -8.37
N ARG A 348 -5.93 -19.95 -9.56
CA ARG A 348 -7.20 -19.27 -9.79
C ARG A 348 -8.27 -19.77 -8.83
N SER A 349 -8.46 -21.08 -8.79
CA SER A 349 -9.55 -21.71 -8.03
C SER A 349 -9.29 -21.77 -6.52
N THR A 350 -8.09 -21.46 -6.05
CA THR A 350 -7.70 -21.54 -4.64
C THR A 350 -7.08 -20.26 -4.11
N VAL A 351 -5.85 -19.92 -4.53
CA VAL A 351 -5.07 -18.77 -4.03
C VAL A 351 -5.75 -17.44 -4.33
N TYR A 352 -6.26 -17.28 -5.57
CA TYR A 352 -6.96 -16.08 -6.00
C TYR A 352 -8.46 -16.10 -5.73
N ASN A 353 -8.99 -17.18 -5.14
CA ASN A 353 -10.40 -17.32 -4.83
C ASN A 353 -10.68 -17.34 -3.33
N ASN A 354 -10.16 -16.32 -2.62
CA ASN A 354 -10.48 -16.17 -1.20
C ASN A 354 -11.98 -15.88 -1.00
N THR A 355 -12.61 -16.67 -0.13
CA THR A 355 -14.00 -16.50 0.32
C THR A 355 -14.09 -16.32 1.84
N ASP A 356 -12.96 -16.28 2.55
CA ASP A 356 -12.92 -16.05 3.99
C ASP A 356 -13.09 -14.55 4.29
N LEU A 357 -14.26 -14.16 4.74
CA LEU A 357 -14.58 -12.77 5.08
C LEU A 357 -13.74 -12.18 6.23
N ALA A 358 -13.00 -13.02 6.96
CA ALA A 358 -12.07 -12.56 7.99
C ALA A 358 -10.69 -12.17 7.44
N VAL A 359 -10.40 -12.49 6.17
CA VAL A 359 -9.16 -12.14 5.46
C VAL A 359 -9.51 -11.21 4.31
N THR A 360 -9.33 -9.92 4.51
CA THR A 360 -9.90 -8.88 3.64
C THR A 360 -8.92 -8.30 2.64
N ALA A 361 -7.62 -8.58 2.78
CA ALA A 361 -6.57 -8.06 1.90
C ALA A 361 -5.41 -9.05 1.74
N VAL A 362 -4.43 -8.70 0.93
CA VAL A 362 -3.20 -9.48 0.69
C VAL A 362 -2.57 -9.95 1.99
N THR A 363 -2.26 -11.25 2.06
CA THR A 363 -1.63 -11.86 3.23
C THR A 363 -0.16 -11.49 3.34
N LYS A 364 0.27 -11.12 4.55
CA LYS A 364 1.68 -10.91 4.88
C LYS A 364 2.38 -12.22 5.21
N SER A 365 3.66 -12.30 4.89
CA SER A 365 4.50 -13.36 5.44
C SER A 365 4.89 -13.05 6.88
N ILE A 366 4.85 -14.05 7.77
CA ILE A 366 5.26 -13.87 9.15
C ILE A 366 6.76 -13.56 9.30
N LEU A 367 7.58 -13.87 8.30
CA LEU A 367 9.01 -13.55 8.31
C LEU A 367 9.29 -12.05 8.27
N GLU A 368 8.37 -11.26 7.71
CA GLU A 368 8.45 -9.80 7.58
C GLU A 368 8.11 -9.06 8.88
N LEU A 369 7.46 -9.72 9.82
CA LEU A 369 6.94 -9.09 11.03
C LEU A 369 7.96 -9.13 12.16
N VAL A 370 7.83 -8.20 13.11
CA VAL A 370 8.58 -8.25 14.38
C VAL A 370 8.42 -9.63 15.01
N PRO A 371 9.52 -10.39 15.21
CA PRO A 371 9.43 -11.74 15.75
C PRO A 371 8.75 -11.77 17.13
N SER A 372 7.91 -12.77 17.34
CA SER A 372 7.17 -12.96 18.60
C SER A 372 6.92 -14.45 18.83
N THR A 373 6.69 -14.86 20.06
CA THR A 373 6.32 -16.24 20.39
C THR A 373 4.86 -16.56 20.10
N THR A 374 4.02 -15.56 19.92
CA THR A 374 2.57 -15.68 19.66
C THR A 374 2.08 -14.60 18.73
N GLY A 375 0.88 -14.77 18.17
CA GLY A 375 0.18 -13.73 17.42
C GLY A 375 0.74 -13.43 16.01
N LEU A 376 1.66 -14.23 15.48
CA LEU A 376 2.16 -14.07 14.11
C LEU A 376 1.32 -14.86 13.11
N VAL A 377 0.98 -16.09 13.43
CA VAL A 377 0.24 -17.00 12.54
C VAL A 377 -1.26 -16.79 12.71
N ASN A 378 -2.01 -16.96 11.62
CA ASN A 378 -3.48 -16.88 11.59
C ASN A 378 -4.08 -15.50 11.96
N ARG A 379 -3.37 -14.41 11.75
CA ARG A 379 -3.97 -13.08 11.81
C ARG A 379 -5.06 -12.93 10.75
N THR A 380 -6.08 -12.17 11.09
CA THR A 380 -7.21 -11.82 10.22
C THR A 380 -7.30 -10.30 10.04
N GLY A 381 -8.31 -9.81 9.32
CA GLY A 381 -8.51 -8.40 9.02
C GLY A 381 -7.72 -7.94 7.79
N HIS A 382 -7.31 -6.68 7.79
CA HIS A 382 -6.64 -6.02 6.65
C HIS A 382 -5.12 -6.21 6.60
N HIS A 383 -4.49 -6.72 7.69
CA HIS A 383 -3.09 -7.16 7.71
C HIS A 383 -2.98 -8.64 8.09
N PRO A 384 -3.57 -9.54 7.28
CA PRO A 384 -3.68 -10.95 7.65
C PRO A 384 -2.36 -11.68 7.40
N THR A 385 -2.16 -12.75 8.17
CA THR A 385 -1.13 -13.77 7.90
C THR A 385 -1.75 -15.15 7.72
N ARG A 386 -3.07 -15.23 7.85
CA ARG A 386 -3.83 -16.47 7.68
C ARG A 386 -3.91 -16.82 6.21
N LEU A 387 -3.37 -17.98 5.85
CA LEU A 387 -3.54 -18.52 4.51
C LEU A 387 -4.98 -19.03 4.34
N THR A 388 -5.62 -18.65 3.24
CA THR A 388 -6.99 -19.02 2.90
C THR A 388 -7.06 -20.22 1.95
N TYR A 389 -5.92 -20.82 1.67
CA TYR A 389 -5.75 -21.99 0.79
C TYR A 389 -4.79 -23.01 1.42
N ASP A 390 -4.84 -24.26 0.94
CA ASP A 390 -3.88 -25.30 1.30
C ASP A 390 -2.52 -24.99 0.63
N PRO A 391 -1.43 -24.73 1.40
CA PRO A 391 -0.10 -24.46 0.84
C PRO A 391 0.40 -25.55 -0.12
N ALA A 392 -0.02 -26.81 0.05
CA ALA A 392 0.37 -27.90 -0.83
C ALA A 392 -0.18 -27.73 -2.27
N VAL A 393 -1.30 -27.02 -2.43
CA VAL A 393 -1.83 -26.72 -3.76
C VAL A 393 -0.89 -25.77 -4.50
N LEU A 394 -0.38 -24.73 -3.81
CA LEU A 394 0.57 -23.80 -4.41
C LEU A 394 1.89 -24.48 -4.75
N VAL A 395 2.40 -25.39 -3.91
CA VAL A 395 3.60 -26.19 -4.19
C VAL A 395 3.42 -27.02 -5.47
N ARG A 396 2.26 -27.68 -5.63
CA ARG A 396 1.95 -28.44 -6.85
C ARG A 396 1.86 -27.55 -8.09
N ALA A 397 1.18 -26.42 -7.99
CA ALA A 397 1.06 -25.45 -9.08
C ALA A 397 2.44 -24.89 -9.49
N TRP A 398 3.26 -24.53 -8.49
CA TRP A 398 4.65 -24.11 -8.70
C TRP A 398 5.49 -25.19 -9.40
N GLY A 399 5.35 -26.44 -8.97
CA GLY A 399 6.05 -27.57 -9.58
C GLY A 399 5.67 -27.77 -11.06
N LEU A 400 4.39 -27.60 -11.42
CA LEU A 400 3.91 -27.63 -12.81
C LEU A 400 4.47 -26.44 -13.63
N LEU A 401 4.48 -25.24 -13.05
CA LEU A 401 5.04 -24.05 -13.70
C LEU A 401 6.53 -24.22 -13.96
N TYR A 402 7.32 -24.64 -12.97
CA TYR A 402 8.74 -24.88 -13.11
C TYR A 402 9.05 -26.02 -14.09
N GLY A 403 8.32 -27.15 -14.00
CA GLY A 403 8.45 -28.29 -14.90
C GLY A 403 8.20 -27.91 -16.37
N ALA A 404 7.22 -27.05 -16.62
CA ALA A 404 6.96 -26.54 -17.96
C ALA A 404 8.16 -25.77 -18.55
N GLY A 405 8.92 -25.04 -17.73
CA GLY A 405 10.16 -24.38 -18.17
C GLY A 405 11.28 -25.37 -18.46
N LEU A 406 11.34 -26.51 -17.76
CA LEU A 406 12.31 -27.57 -18.08
C LEU A 406 11.98 -28.27 -19.39
N ASP A 407 10.67 -28.51 -19.63
CA ASP A 407 10.19 -29.13 -20.88
C ASP A 407 10.33 -28.16 -22.08
N ARG A 408 10.17 -26.86 -21.81
CA ARG A 408 10.28 -25.79 -22.81
C ARG A 408 11.22 -24.68 -22.32
N PRO A 409 12.53 -24.79 -22.53
CA PRO A 409 13.54 -23.85 -22.01
C PRO A 409 13.38 -22.40 -22.49
N SER A 410 12.68 -22.13 -23.60
CA SER A 410 12.41 -20.76 -24.07
C SER A 410 11.54 -19.96 -23.09
N LEU A 411 10.74 -20.60 -22.24
CA LEU A 411 9.99 -19.92 -21.18
C LEU A 411 10.93 -19.17 -20.22
N PHE A 412 12.10 -19.72 -19.91
CA PHE A 412 13.09 -19.03 -19.06
C PHE A 412 13.67 -17.76 -19.68
N THR A 413 13.42 -17.47 -20.95
CA THR A 413 13.79 -16.20 -21.59
C THR A 413 12.66 -15.19 -21.61
N ASN A 414 11.43 -15.60 -21.25
CA ASN A 414 10.28 -14.70 -21.15
C ASN A 414 10.32 -13.93 -19.81
N PRO A 415 10.36 -12.58 -19.81
CA PRO A 415 10.48 -11.80 -18.58
C PRO A 415 9.32 -12.01 -17.60
N ALA A 416 8.09 -12.15 -18.11
CA ALA A 416 6.91 -12.36 -17.29
C ALA A 416 6.93 -13.74 -16.61
N TYR A 417 7.38 -14.78 -17.33
CA TYR A 417 7.56 -16.11 -16.75
C TYR A 417 8.64 -16.13 -15.67
N GLN A 418 9.77 -15.43 -15.89
CA GLN A 418 10.82 -15.28 -14.86
C GLN A 418 10.28 -14.58 -13.61
N TYR A 419 9.51 -13.50 -13.80
CA TYR A 419 8.86 -12.77 -12.70
C TYR A 419 7.93 -13.69 -11.89
N ASP A 420 7.00 -14.36 -12.57
CA ASP A 420 6.02 -15.22 -11.91
C ASP A 420 6.68 -16.41 -11.20
N LEU A 421 7.72 -16.98 -11.80
CA LEU A 421 8.46 -18.09 -11.19
C LEU A 421 9.22 -17.65 -9.92
N VAL A 422 9.78 -16.45 -9.90
CA VAL A 422 10.38 -15.85 -8.70
C VAL A 422 9.31 -15.60 -7.66
N ASP A 423 8.20 -14.98 -8.04
CA ASP A 423 7.11 -14.61 -7.12
C ASP A 423 6.43 -15.84 -6.48
N TRP A 424 6.15 -16.86 -7.28
CA TRP A 424 5.58 -18.10 -6.74
C TRP A 424 6.56 -18.85 -5.85
N THR A 425 7.86 -18.86 -6.20
CA THR A 425 8.89 -19.48 -5.34
C THR A 425 9.01 -18.71 -4.02
N ARG A 426 8.99 -17.37 -4.07
CA ARG A 426 8.93 -16.50 -2.89
C ARG A 426 7.78 -16.91 -1.98
N GLN A 427 6.57 -17.05 -2.55
CA GLN A 427 5.39 -17.40 -1.76
C GLN A 427 5.47 -18.81 -1.17
N VAL A 428 5.97 -19.79 -1.93
CA VAL A 428 6.15 -21.17 -1.45
C VAL A 428 7.13 -21.22 -0.28
N LEU A 429 8.27 -20.53 -0.40
CA LEU A 429 9.27 -20.48 0.69
C LEU A 429 8.73 -19.70 1.90
N SER A 430 8.02 -18.60 1.68
CA SER A 430 7.37 -17.83 2.75
C SER A 430 6.34 -18.67 3.51
N ASN A 431 5.55 -19.48 2.82
CA ASN A 431 4.64 -20.44 3.45
C ASN A 431 5.41 -21.50 4.23
N GLY A 432 6.56 -21.96 3.69
CA GLY A 432 7.45 -22.93 4.34
C GLY A 432 8.10 -22.42 5.64
N PHE A 433 8.18 -21.11 5.81
CA PHE A 433 8.67 -20.50 7.05
C PHE A 433 7.73 -20.76 8.25
N ILE A 434 6.42 -20.86 8.03
CA ILE A 434 5.41 -21.08 9.08
C ILE A 434 5.65 -22.36 9.87
N PRO A 435 5.74 -23.56 9.26
CA PRO A 435 5.97 -24.80 10.02
C PRO A 435 7.32 -24.82 10.74
N LEU A 436 8.38 -24.22 10.19
CA LEU A 436 9.67 -24.09 10.86
C LEU A 436 9.57 -23.20 12.12
N TYR A 437 8.88 -22.07 12.01
CA TYR A 437 8.58 -21.21 13.14
C TYR A 437 7.75 -21.94 14.21
N GLN A 438 6.70 -22.64 13.81
CA GLN A 438 5.86 -23.41 14.76
C GLN A 438 6.64 -24.50 15.48
N GLN A 439 7.57 -25.18 14.79
CA GLN A 439 8.46 -26.17 15.40
C GLN A 439 9.40 -25.52 16.41
N LEU A 440 9.97 -24.35 16.12
CA LEU A 440 10.79 -23.58 17.05
C LEU A 440 9.96 -23.19 18.29
N MET A 441 8.76 -22.66 18.11
CA MET A 441 7.87 -22.27 19.22
C MET A 441 7.45 -23.47 20.08
N SER A 442 7.13 -24.61 19.47
CA SER A 442 6.83 -25.83 20.20
C SER A 442 8.01 -26.29 21.07
N THR A 443 9.23 -26.22 20.55
CA THR A 443 10.46 -26.53 21.31
C THR A 443 10.67 -25.53 22.44
N TYR A 444 10.43 -24.25 22.18
CA TYR A 444 10.58 -23.19 23.19
C TYR A 444 9.58 -23.34 24.34
N SER A 445 8.32 -23.60 24.06
CA SER A 445 7.24 -23.69 25.04
C SER A 445 7.23 -25.02 25.83
N ASN A 446 7.92 -26.06 25.36
CA ASN A 446 7.93 -27.36 26.00
C ASN A 446 8.80 -27.38 27.26
N THR A 447 8.16 -27.23 28.44
CA THR A 447 8.81 -27.22 29.74
C THR A 447 9.18 -28.60 30.26
N SER A 448 8.63 -29.69 29.70
CA SER A 448 8.89 -31.08 30.16
C SER A 448 10.33 -31.56 29.88
N THR A 449 11.07 -30.88 29.03
CA THR A 449 12.48 -31.14 28.73
C THR A 449 13.46 -30.34 29.60
N LEU A 450 12.98 -29.65 30.65
CA LEU A 450 13.77 -28.77 31.53
C LEU A 450 14.87 -29.46 32.32
N GLN A 451 14.96 -30.79 32.35
CA GLN A 451 16.04 -31.49 33.04
C GLN A 451 17.44 -31.28 32.43
N ASN A 452 17.53 -30.69 31.22
CA ASN A 452 18.81 -30.33 30.58
C ASN A 452 18.70 -29.02 29.79
N GLY A 453 18.84 -27.88 30.44
CA GLY A 453 18.82 -26.54 29.79
C GLY A 453 19.77 -26.40 28.59
N ARG A 454 20.92 -27.11 28.60
CA ARG A 454 21.88 -27.14 27.49
C ARG A 454 21.27 -27.85 26.23
N CYS A 455 20.53 -28.94 26.41
CA CYS A 455 19.89 -29.64 25.28
C CYS A 455 18.81 -28.78 24.63
N ARG A 456 18.04 -28.02 25.43
CA ARG A 456 17.02 -27.10 24.93
C ARG A 456 17.66 -25.96 24.12
N ALA A 457 18.65 -25.28 24.65
CA ALA A 457 19.36 -24.20 23.97
C ALA A 457 19.96 -24.66 22.64
N SER A 458 20.61 -25.83 22.60
CA SER A 458 21.15 -26.41 21.37
C SER A 458 20.08 -26.71 20.33
N ARG A 459 18.88 -27.18 20.75
CA ARG A 459 17.77 -27.47 19.85
C ARG A 459 17.16 -26.18 19.30
N ILE A 460 16.97 -25.15 20.13
CA ILE A 460 16.49 -23.83 19.71
C ILE A 460 17.46 -23.24 18.68
N ARG A 461 18.77 -23.24 18.93
CA ARG A 461 19.76 -22.74 17.95
C ARG A 461 19.73 -23.51 16.65
N ARG A 462 19.62 -24.82 16.68
CA ARG A 462 19.54 -25.63 15.44
C ARG A 462 18.30 -25.31 14.61
N GLN A 463 17.14 -25.18 15.26
CA GLN A 463 15.89 -24.83 14.57
C GLN A 463 15.90 -23.37 14.10
N GLY A 464 16.47 -22.46 14.89
CA GLY A 464 16.71 -21.08 14.49
C GLY A 464 17.63 -20.98 13.27
N ALA A 465 18.69 -21.78 13.23
CA ALA A 465 19.59 -21.84 12.06
C ALA A 465 18.86 -22.34 10.79
N GLN A 466 17.88 -23.25 10.91
CA GLN A 466 17.02 -23.63 9.79
C GLN A 466 16.17 -22.46 9.27
N LEU A 467 15.53 -21.71 10.18
CA LEU A 467 14.76 -20.51 9.81
C LEU A 467 15.64 -19.50 9.07
N VAL A 468 16.81 -19.21 9.61
CA VAL A 468 17.79 -18.26 9.04
C VAL A 468 18.28 -18.73 7.67
N SER A 469 18.58 -20.02 7.52
CA SER A 469 18.97 -20.60 6.22
C SER A 469 17.88 -20.51 5.16
N LEU A 470 16.59 -20.59 5.54
CA LEU A 470 15.49 -20.36 4.61
C LEU A 470 15.45 -18.90 4.11
N LEU A 471 15.77 -17.94 4.98
CA LEU A 471 15.85 -16.53 4.60
C LEU A 471 17.00 -16.27 3.62
N ASP A 472 18.15 -16.92 3.80
CA ASP A 472 19.25 -16.84 2.83
C ASP A 472 18.82 -17.37 1.45
N THR A 473 18.18 -18.55 1.44
CA THR A 473 17.67 -19.14 0.20
C THR A 473 16.62 -18.27 -0.48
N LEU A 474 15.73 -17.66 0.30
CA LEU A 474 14.70 -16.75 -0.21
C LEU A 474 15.35 -15.53 -0.85
N ASP A 475 16.39 -14.96 -0.23
CA ASP A 475 17.11 -13.81 -0.77
C ASP A 475 17.78 -14.14 -2.11
N ASP A 476 18.41 -15.32 -2.23
CA ASP A 476 19.02 -15.80 -3.49
C ASP A 476 17.98 -15.93 -4.61
N VAL A 477 16.77 -16.43 -4.31
CA VAL A 477 15.65 -16.51 -5.27
C VAL A 477 15.23 -15.14 -5.74
N LEU A 478 15.00 -14.22 -4.81
CA LEU A 478 14.54 -12.86 -5.08
C LEU A 478 15.58 -12.07 -5.90
N ALA A 479 16.86 -12.26 -5.63
CA ALA A 479 17.95 -11.62 -6.37
C ALA A 479 17.99 -12.00 -7.87
N ALA A 480 17.28 -13.06 -8.26
CA ALA A 480 17.20 -13.48 -9.66
C ALA A 480 16.36 -12.54 -10.55
N ASN A 481 15.59 -11.60 -9.96
CA ASN A 481 14.80 -10.65 -10.73
C ASN A 481 14.88 -9.24 -10.11
N GLU A 482 15.14 -8.23 -10.93
CA GLU A 482 15.35 -6.84 -10.49
C GLU A 482 14.14 -6.22 -9.77
N ASN A 483 12.92 -6.66 -10.09
CA ASN A 483 11.70 -6.18 -9.46
C ASN A 483 11.56 -6.61 -7.98
N PHE A 484 12.37 -7.58 -7.55
CA PHE A 484 12.39 -8.08 -6.18
C PHE A 484 13.69 -7.70 -5.45
N ARG A 485 14.26 -6.53 -5.72
CA ARG A 485 15.52 -6.09 -5.11
C ARG A 485 15.35 -4.78 -4.35
N LEU A 486 15.85 -4.73 -3.12
CA LEU A 486 15.96 -3.51 -2.33
C LEU A 486 16.83 -2.46 -3.06
N SER A 487 17.88 -2.88 -3.74
CA SER A 487 18.78 -1.99 -4.49
C SER A 487 18.05 -1.20 -5.59
N THR A 488 17.08 -1.81 -6.27
CA THR A 488 16.23 -1.12 -7.27
C THR A 488 15.41 0.00 -6.63
N TRP A 489 14.79 -0.27 -5.49
CA TRP A 489 14.00 0.70 -4.72
C TRP A 489 14.86 1.86 -4.22
N ILE A 490 16.00 1.56 -3.61
CA ILE A 490 16.92 2.57 -3.08
C ILE A 490 17.53 3.41 -4.21
N ALA A 491 17.95 2.79 -5.33
CA ALA A 491 18.47 3.50 -6.47
C ALA A 491 17.43 4.47 -7.08
N ALA A 492 16.18 4.05 -7.18
CA ALA A 492 15.09 4.91 -7.66
C ALA A 492 14.87 6.12 -6.73
N ALA A 493 14.85 5.90 -5.42
CA ALA A 493 14.72 7.00 -4.45
C ALA A 493 15.89 7.99 -4.56
N ARG A 494 17.13 7.51 -4.54
CA ARG A 494 18.34 8.35 -4.66
C ARG A 494 18.41 9.12 -5.99
N ALA A 495 17.89 8.56 -7.07
CA ALA A 495 17.89 9.20 -8.39
C ALA A 495 17.01 10.46 -8.47
N THR A 496 16.10 10.67 -7.52
CA THR A 496 15.25 11.87 -7.46
C THR A 496 15.91 13.03 -6.71
N ALA A 497 17.10 12.85 -6.16
CA ALA A 497 17.74 13.82 -5.28
C ALA A 497 18.59 14.84 -6.02
N ASN A 498 18.71 16.05 -5.47
CA ASN A 498 19.53 17.16 -5.95
C ASN A 498 20.88 17.26 -5.20
N GLY A 499 21.65 16.16 -5.16
CA GLY A 499 22.95 16.10 -4.49
C GLY A 499 23.04 15.03 -3.40
N THR A 500 24.24 14.85 -2.82
CA THR A 500 24.51 13.71 -1.94
C THR A 500 23.70 13.73 -0.64
N ALA A 501 23.58 14.87 0.02
CA ALA A 501 22.82 14.98 1.27
C ALA A 501 21.32 14.70 1.05
N ASP A 502 20.75 15.21 -0.04
CA ASP A 502 19.37 14.90 -0.42
C ASP A 502 19.23 13.42 -0.76
N ALA A 503 20.22 12.82 -1.46
CA ALA A 503 20.19 11.39 -1.80
C ALA A 503 20.19 10.50 -0.55
N ASP A 504 20.95 10.85 0.48
CA ASP A 504 20.98 10.11 1.74
C ASP A 504 19.64 10.24 2.50
N PHE A 505 19.02 11.42 2.45
CA PHE A 505 17.67 11.62 2.99
C PHE A 505 16.61 10.81 2.22
N MET A 506 16.66 10.80 0.87
CA MET A 506 15.75 10.00 0.05
C MET A 506 15.89 8.49 0.35
N GLU A 507 17.12 8.00 0.52
CA GLU A 507 17.36 6.62 0.93
C GLU A 507 16.79 6.32 2.32
N TYR A 508 17.03 7.21 3.31
CA TYR A 508 16.45 7.07 4.64
C TYR A 508 14.92 6.97 4.58
N GLN A 509 14.27 7.84 3.83
CA GLN A 509 12.82 7.85 3.66
C GLN A 509 12.32 6.54 3.01
N ALA A 510 13.02 6.07 1.98
CA ALA A 510 12.68 4.83 1.29
C ALA A 510 12.85 3.59 2.18
N ARG A 511 13.90 3.54 3.02
CA ARG A 511 14.12 2.47 4.01
C ARG A 511 13.08 2.52 5.12
N ASN A 512 12.81 3.71 5.66
CA ASN A 512 11.88 3.92 6.75
C ASN A 512 10.45 3.50 6.36
N GLN A 513 10.01 3.82 5.14
CA GLN A 513 8.67 3.49 4.67
C GLN A 513 8.39 1.98 4.66
N ILE A 514 9.36 1.16 4.25
CA ILE A 514 9.18 -0.29 4.12
C ILE A 514 9.53 -1.07 5.40
N THR A 515 9.91 -0.38 6.47
CA THR A 515 10.32 -0.98 7.76
C THR A 515 9.61 -0.34 8.95
N LEU A 516 10.18 0.71 9.53
CA LEU A 516 9.67 1.38 10.73
C LEU A 516 8.35 2.14 10.51
N TRP A 517 8.18 2.67 9.33
CA TRP A 517 7.02 3.49 8.95
C TRP A 517 6.68 4.54 10.03
N GLY A 518 7.64 5.39 10.33
CA GLY A 518 7.55 6.44 11.34
C GLY A 518 8.90 6.74 11.97
N PRO A 519 9.02 7.81 12.76
CA PRO A 519 10.26 8.20 13.42
C PRO A 519 10.78 7.16 14.42
N SER A 520 9.90 6.37 15.06
CA SER A 520 10.24 5.39 16.11
C SER A 520 9.50 4.05 15.94
N GLY A 521 9.07 3.71 14.72
CA GLY A 521 8.39 2.45 14.44
C GLY A 521 6.91 2.46 14.82
N GLU A 522 6.24 3.58 14.63
CA GLU A 522 4.83 3.79 14.99
C GLU A 522 3.92 2.78 14.29
N ILE A 523 4.18 2.51 13.01
CA ILE A 523 3.44 1.53 12.20
C ILE A 523 4.43 0.53 11.56
N SER A 524 5.35 -0.04 12.37
CA SER A 524 6.36 -0.99 11.90
C SER A 524 5.76 -2.11 11.04
N ASP A 525 6.46 -2.42 9.97
CA ASP A 525 6.13 -3.48 9.01
C ASP A 525 4.82 -3.26 8.22
N TYR A 526 4.25 -2.04 8.25
CA TYR A 526 3.03 -1.72 7.47
C TYR A 526 3.23 -1.98 5.97
N ALA A 527 4.25 -1.38 5.38
CA ALA A 527 4.57 -1.48 3.96
C ALA A 527 5.71 -2.48 3.68
N SER A 528 5.81 -3.55 4.49
CA SER A 528 6.84 -4.58 4.35
C SER A 528 6.86 -5.19 2.96
N LYS A 529 8.06 -5.50 2.48
CA LYS A 529 8.32 -6.11 1.17
C LYS A 529 9.20 -7.34 1.33
N THR A 530 8.95 -8.36 0.53
CA THR A 530 9.84 -9.51 0.44
C THR A 530 10.80 -9.30 -0.73
N TRP A 531 11.91 -8.57 -0.48
CA TRP A 531 12.92 -8.26 -1.49
C TRP A 531 14.30 -8.75 -1.10
N ALA A 532 15.09 -9.17 -2.10
CA ALA A 532 16.52 -9.47 -1.93
C ALA A 532 17.23 -8.24 -1.36
N GLY A 533 18.18 -8.49 -0.49
CA GLY A 533 18.86 -7.44 0.27
C GLY A 533 18.06 -7.00 1.51
N LEU A 534 16.75 -6.84 1.46
CA LEU A 534 15.93 -6.56 2.63
C LEU A 534 15.79 -7.80 3.52
N VAL A 535 15.56 -8.96 2.92
CA VAL A 535 15.43 -10.23 3.65
C VAL A 535 16.70 -10.53 4.47
N VAL A 536 17.88 -10.46 3.86
CA VAL A 536 19.14 -10.78 4.57
C VAL A 536 19.67 -9.66 5.45
N SER A 537 19.40 -8.38 5.12
CA SER A 537 19.95 -7.27 5.89
C SER A 537 19.03 -6.74 6.99
N TYR A 538 17.71 -7.01 6.91
CA TYR A 538 16.73 -6.52 7.89
C TYR A 538 15.98 -7.64 8.60
N TYR A 539 15.28 -8.54 7.88
CA TYR A 539 14.47 -9.56 8.54
C TYR A 539 15.33 -10.66 9.19
N LYS A 540 16.36 -11.15 8.49
CA LYS A 540 17.24 -12.20 9.01
C LYS A 540 17.89 -11.82 10.35
N PRO A 541 18.53 -10.65 10.52
CA PRO A 541 19.09 -10.26 11.83
C PRO A 541 18.03 -10.16 12.94
N ARG A 542 16.81 -9.70 12.65
CA ARG A 542 15.70 -9.69 13.62
C ARG A 542 15.39 -11.09 14.13
N TRP A 543 15.35 -12.08 13.24
CA TRP A 543 15.13 -13.49 13.59
C TRP A 543 16.33 -14.11 14.31
N GLU A 544 17.56 -13.76 13.95
CA GLU A 544 18.77 -14.18 14.67
C GLU A 544 18.77 -13.66 16.11
N MET A 545 18.50 -12.36 16.31
CA MET A 545 18.38 -11.74 17.64
C MET A 545 17.24 -12.39 18.45
N PHE A 546 16.11 -12.72 17.80
CA PHE A 546 15.01 -13.42 18.45
C PHE A 546 15.41 -14.82 18.93
N VAL A 547 16.08 -15.60 18.10
CA VAL A 547 16.57 -16.94 18.46
C VAL A 547 17.50 -16.88 19.68
N GLU A 548 18.47 -15.96 19.71
CA GLU A 548 19.36 -15.79 20.85
C GLU A 548 18.62 -15.29 22.11
N TYR A 549 17.61 -14.43 21.96
CA TYR A 549 16.74 -14.02 23.05
C TYR A 549 15.96 -15.21 23.64
N LEU A 550 15.43 -16.12 22.81
CA LEU A 550 14.77 -17.35 23.25
C LEU A 550 15.74 -18.31 23.96
N VAL A 551 16.98 -18.38 23.52
CA VAL A 551 18.03 -19.19 24.17
C VAL A 551 18.35 -18.67 25.57
N ALA A 552 18.44 -17.35 25.71
CA ALA A 552 18.81 -16.68 26.96
C ALA A 552 17.63 -16.57 27.95
N THR A 553 16.39 -16.57 27.44
CA THR A 553 15.18 -16.27 28.24
C THR A 553 14.29 -17.51 28.34
N PRO A 554 14.00 -18.03 29.52
CA PRO A 554 13.05 -19.11 29.67
C PRO A 554 11.62 -18.63 29.42
N PRO A 555 10.67 -19.53 29.00
CA PRO A 555 9.32 -19.14 28.57
C PRO A 555 8.56 -18.29 29.57
N GLU A 556 8.67 -18.60 30.85
CA GLU A 556 8.01 -17.88 31.95
C GLU A 556 8.54 -16.45 32.17
N LYS A 557 9.71 -16.13 31.62
CA LYS A 557 10.34 -14.79 31.68
C LYS A 557 10.28 -14.07 30.33
N TYR A 558 9.70 -14.68 29.30
CA TYR A 558 9.57 -14.04 28.01
C TYR A 558 8.72 -12.77 28.11
N ASN A 559 9.21 -11.69 27.51
CA ASN A 559 8.48 -10.43 27.42
C ASN A 559 8.63 -9.82 26.02
N GLN A 560 7.54 -9.78 25.28
CA GLN A 560 7.52 -9.26 23.90
C GLN A 560 7.93 -7.78 23.83
N SER A 561 7.43 -6.95 24.74
CA SER A 561 7.74 -5.52 24.73
C SER A 561 9.22 -5.26 25.01
N THR A 562 9.83 -6.04 25.91
CA THR A 562 11.28 -5.95 26.17
C THR A 562 12.09 -6.37 24.96
N PHE A 563 11.69 -7.45 24.28
CA PHE A 563 12.36 -7.88 23.05
C PHE A 563 12.21 -6.84 21.93
N ALA A 564 11.01 -6.37 21.66
CA ALA A 564 10.75 -5.34 20.63
C ALA A 564 11.53 -4.05 20.92
N ALA A 565 11.56 -3.58 22.18
CA ALA A 565 12.34 -2.42 22.56
C ALA A 565 13.85 -2.63 22.37
N SER A 566 14.35 -3.87 22.45
CA SER A 566 15.77 -4.16 22.18
C SER A 566 16.13 -4.18 20.70
N LEU A 567 15.14 -4.37 19.81
CA LEU A 567 15.32 -4.32 18.35
C LEU A 567 15.39 -2.88 17.84
N LEU A 568 14.58 -1.98 18.38
CA LEU A 568 14.36 -0.65 17.81
C LEU A 568 15.66 0.14 17.53
N PRO A 569 16.68 0.20 18.44
CA PRO A 569 17.91 0.92 18.11
C PRO A 569 18.67 0.33 16.91
N TRP A 570 18.57 -0.97 16.70
CA TRP A 570 19.17 -1.64 15.56
C TRP A 570 18.37 -1.34 14.26
N GLU A 571 17.05 -1.37 14.34
CA GLU A 571 16.16 -1.04 13.21
C GLU A 571 16.32 0.42 12.78
N GLU A 572 16.43 1.35 13.73
CA GLU A 572 16.74 2.76 13.47
C GLU A 572 18.13 2.92 12.81
N ALA A 573 19.14 2.19 13.32
CA ALA A 573 20.49 2.21 12.73
C ALA A 573 20.48 1.66 11.30
N TRP A 574 19.68 0.62 11.00
CA TRP A 574 19.53 0.09 9.66
C TRP A 574 18.83 1.09 8.72
N ALA A 575 17.78 1.77 9.16
CA ALA A 575 17.08 2.77 8.38
C ALA A 575 17.98 3.98 8.05
N ASN A 576 18.92 4.32 8.94
CA ASN A 576 19.88 5.41 8.77
C ASN A 576 21.13 5.02 7.94
N GLN A 577 21.25 3.78 7.46
CA GLN A 577 22.35 3.41 6.58
C GLN A 577 22.25 4.12 5.22
N THR A 578 23.40 4.50 4.69
CA THR A 578 23.52 5.03 3.34
C THR A 578 24.24 4.03 2.45
N SER A 579 23.75 3.84 1.23
CA SER A 579 24.31 2.90 0.26
C SER A 579 25.58 3.46 -0.37
N VAL A 580 26.67 3.46 0.37
CA VAL A 580 27.98 3.71 -0.21
C VAL A 580 28.51 2.39 -0.78
N GLY A 581 28.27 2.16 -2.07
CA GLY A 581 28.92 1.10 -2.82
C GLY A 581 28.35 -0.30 -2.66
N SER A 582 27.04 -0.50 -2.75
CA SER A 582 26.44 -1.80 -3.06
C SER A 582 26.75 -2.19 -4.52
N SER A 583 28.04 -2.38 -4.78
CA SER A 583 28.53 -2.91 -6.05
C SER A 583 28.47 -4.42 -6.00
N GLY A 584 27.67 -5.01 -6.88
CA GLY A 584 27.83 -6.39 -7.27
C GLY A 584 26.87 -7.40 -6.69
N GLU A 585 25.56 -7.13 -6.71
CA GLU A 585 24.59 -8.22 -6.70
C GLU A 585 24.85 -9.08 -7.95
N LYS A 586 25.26 -10.33 -7.74
CA LYS A 586 25.39 -11.29 -8.84
C LYS A 586 24.03 -11.43 -9.51
N GLN A 587 23.95 -11.09 -10.77
CA GLN A 587 22.78 -11.37 -11.58
C GLN A 587 22.71 -12.88 -11.80
N THR A 588 21.97 -13.58 -10.94
CA THR A 588 21.78 -15.02 -10.99
C THR A 588 20.48 -15.29 -11.74
N SER A 589 20.45 -16.28 -12.63
CA SER A 589 19.21 -16.68 -13.29
C SER A 589 18.36 -17.53 -12.36
N ILE A 590 17.04 -17.31 -12.32
CA ILE A 590 16.12 -18.18 -11.57
C ILE A 590 16.25 -19.65 -11.98
N LYS A 591 16.56 -19.93 -13.25
CA LYS A 591 16.82 -21.27 -13.77
C LYS A 591 17.99 -21.96 -13.05
N ASP A 592 19.02 -21.21 -12.68
CA ASP A 592 20.23 -21.75 -12.04
C ASP A 592 20.06 -21.84 -10.51
N VAL A 593 19.22 -20.99 -9.91
CA VAL A 593 18.93 -20.98 -8.47
C VAL A 593 18.01 -22.14 -8.06
N LEU A 594 16.94 -22.40 -8.81
CA LEU A 594 15.92 -23.36 -8.41
C LEU A 594 16.41 -24.80 -8.18
N PRO A 595 17.34 -25.38 -8.95
CA PRO A 595 17.86 -26.72 -8.64
C PRO A 595 18.47 -26.81 -7.24
N VAL A 596 19.22 -25.78 -6.82
CA VAL A 596 19.84 -25.70 -5.49
C VAL A 596 18.76 -25.58 -4.40
N VAL A 597 17.76 -24.75 -4.62
CA VAL A 597 16.61 -24.58 -3.71
C VAL A 597 15.85 -25.90 -3.51
N ILE A 598 15.60 -26.63 -4.60
CA ILE A 598 14.88 -27.93 -4.55
C ILE A 598 15.70 -28.98 -3.80
N GLU A 599 17.02 -29.04 -4.03
CA GLU A 599 17.90 -29.97 -3.32
C GLU A 599 17.91 -29.65 -1.82
N GLN A 600 18.09 -28.40 -1.44
CA GLN A 600 18.20 -27.96 -0.04
C GLN A 600 16.88 -28.09 0.72
N TRP A 601 15.74 -27.77 0.08
CA TRP A 601 14.42 -27.69 0.71
C TRP A 601 13.44 -28.76 0.19
N SER A 602 13.95 -29.90 -0.28
CA SER A 602 13.15 -30.97 -0.85
C SER A 602 11.99 -31.41 0.06
N GLN A 603 12.13 -31.30 1.40
CA GLN A 603 11.07 -31.67 2.32
C GLN A 603 9.90 -30.65 2.35
N LEU A 604 10.18 -29.36 2.09
CA LEU A 604 9.17 -28.31 1.98
C LEU A 604 8.53 -28.28 0.59
N LEU A 605 9.26 -28.68 -0.44
CA LEU A 605 8.89 -28.58 -1.85
C LEU A 605 8.40 -29.92 -2.44
N ARG A 606 8.21 -30.96 -1.62
CA ARG A 606 7.66 -32.24 -2.09
C ARG A 606 6.20 -32.09 -2.46
N VAL A 607 5.94 -32.41 -3.70
CA VAL A 607 4.61 -32.59 -4.27
C VAL A 607 4.06 -33.97 -3.88
#